data_64c72ad481304ffdff3b0406d02c3f09
#
_entry.id   64c72ad481304ffdff3b0406d02c3f09
#
_cell.length_a   1.000
_cell.length_b   1.000
_cell.length_c   1.000
_cell.angle_alpha   90.00
_cell.angle_beta   90.00
_cell.angle_gamma   90.00
#
_symmetry.space_group_name_H-M   'P 1'
#
loop_
_entity.id
_entity.type
_entity.pdbx_description
1 polymer ?
#
loop_
_entity_poly.entity_id
_entity_poly.type
_entity_poly.pdbx_seq_one_letter_code
_entity_poly.pdbx_strand_id
1 'polypeptide(L)'
;MFTELTGPHATELNDALGRIGFRRSQGVAYRPSCAGCTACVSVRVVTDGFRANATQRKLMKRFGDIEVSVCRPWATDEQFRLLRRYLAVRHPSGGMAGMDEDDYADMVEHSPVESSVIEYRAPSIDGERGALLGACLTDRQADGLSMIYSFFAADDETRPGLGNFIILDHIARARAGGLPYVYLGYWVKGSPRMTYK
;
A
#
# COMPACT_ATOMS: atom_id res chain seq x y z
N MET A 1 -13.26 2.07 -16.82
CA MET A 1 -14.23 1.01 -16.44
C MET A 1 -14.17 0.86 -14.94
N PHE A 2 -15.29 0.89 -14.27
CA PHE A 2 -15.38 0.68 -12.81
C PHE A 2 -16.69 -0.03 -12.47
N THR A 3 -16.75 -0.61 -11.28
CA THR A 3 -17.95 -1.19 -10.67
C THR A 3 -17.93 -0.93 -9.17
N GLU A 4 -19.10 -0.76 -8.58
CA GLU A 4 -19.24 -0.59 -7.14
C GLU A 4 -19.07 -1.92 -6.42
N LEU A 5 -18.44 -1.88 -5.27
CA LEU A 5 -18.28 -3.00 -4.35
C LEU A 5 -19.27 -2.81 -3.21
N THR A 6 -20.46 -3.38 -3.38
CA THR A 6 -21.57 -3.23 -2.42
C THR A 6 -22.19 -4.58 -2.07
N GLY A 7 -22.84 -4.63 -0.91
CA GLY A 7 -23.58 -5.80 -0.46
C GLY A 7 -22.68 -6.94 0.07
N PRO A 8 -23.29 -8.10 0.37
CA PRO A 8 -22.63 -9.19 1.08
C PRO A 8 -21.55 -9.92 0.27
N HIS A 9 -21.50 -9.71 -1.04
CA HIS A 9 -20.52 -10.34 -1.96
C HIS A 9 -19.44 -9.38 -2.43
N ALA A 10 -19.26 -8.24 -1.77
CA ALA A 10 -18.25 -7.25 -2.16
C ALA A 10 -16.82 -7.81 -2.13
N THR A 11 -16.50 -8.64 -1.13
CA THR A 11 -15.18 -9.27 -1.00
C THR A 11 -14.91 -10.25 -2.14
N GLU A 12 -15.83 -11.17 -2.42
CA GLU A 12 -15.69 -12.16 -3.50
C GLU A 12 -15.60 -11.48 -4.87
N LEU A 13 -16.38 -10.41 -5.07
CA LEU A 13 -16.32 -9.61 -6.29
C LEU A 13 -14.97 -8.92 -6.43
N ASN A 14 -14.46 -8.30 -5.35
CA ASN A 14 -13.14 -7.68 -5.36
C ASN A 14 -12.02 -8.68 -5.66
N ASP A 15 -12.08 -9.88 -5.10
CA ASP A 15 -11.15 -10.97 -5.38
C ASP A 15 -11.17 -11.40 -6.85
N ALA A 16 -12.35 -11.63 -7.40
CA ALA A 16 -12.52 -12.01 -8.79
C ALA A 16 -11.99 -10.93 -9.75
N LEU A 17 -12.33 -9.67 -9.49
CA LEU A 17 -11.91 -8.52 -10.28
C LEU A 17 -10.39 -8.28 -10.13
N GLY A 18 -9.82 -8.45 -8.95
CA GLY A 18 -8.39 -8.33 -8.69
C GLY A 18 -7.55 -9.26 -9.55
N ARG A 19 -8.01 -10.51 -9.75
CA ARG A 19 -7.34 -11.52 -10.59
C ARG A 19 -7.26 -11.12 -12.06
N ILE A 20 -8.25 -10.40 -12.56
CA ILE A 20 -8.31 -9.90 -13.95
C ILE A 20 -7.81 -8.47 -14.11
N GLY A 21 -7.14 -7.93 -13.08
CA GLY A 21 -6.39 -6.68 -13.16
C GLY A 21 -7.12 -5.43 -12.71
N PHE A 22 -8.30 -5.54 -12.13
CA PHE A 22 -8.92 -4.41 -11.44
C PHE A 22 -8.19 -4.10 -10.14
N ARG A 23 -8.33 -2.87 -9.64
CA ARG A 23 -7.82 -2.41 -8.35
C ARG A 23 -8.91 -1.65 -7.63
N ARG A 24 -8.91 -1.75 -6.30
CA ARG A 24 -9.86 -1.03 -5.47
C ARG A 24 -9.41 0.41 -5.20
N SER A 25 -10.38 1.29 -5.15
CA SER A 25 -10.27 2.64 -4.59
C SER A 25 -11.55 2.93 -3.84
N GLN A 26 -11.49 3.07 -2.52
CA GLN A 26 -12.66 3.21 -1.65
C GLN A 26 -13.73 2.12 -1.94
N GLY A 27 -14.96 2.48 -2.23
CA GLY A 27 -16.07 1.58 -2.52
C GLY A 27 -16.15 1.06 -3.97
N VAL A 28 -15.12 1.26 -4.80
CA VAL A 28 -15.16 0.87 -6.21
C VAL A 28 -13.94 0.02 -6.62
N ALA A 29 -14.17 -0.96 -7.50
CA ALA A 29 -13.10 -1.60 -8.25
C ALA A 29 -13.02 -0.96 -9.65
N TYR A 30 -11.81 -0.60 -10.08
CA TYR A 30 -11.59 0.08 -11.36
C TYR A 30 -10.47 -0.52 -12.17
N ARG A 31 -10.56 -0.34 -13.49
CA ARG A 31 -9.50 -0.65 -14.44
C ARG A 31 -9.44 0.46 -15.49
N PRO A 32 -8.26 1.06 -15.77
CA PRO A 32 -8.10 2.01 -16.84
C PRO A 32 -8.51 1.42 -18.18
N SER A 33 -9.30 2.16 -18.96
CA SER A 33 -9.81 1.75 -20.28
C SER A 33 -9.87 2.94 -21.23
N CYS A 34 -8.77 3.64 -21.40
CA CYS A 34 -8.65 4.76 -22.33
C CYS A 34 -8.67 4.24 -23.79
N ALA A 35 -9.37 4.94 -24.68
CA ALA A 35 -9.46 4.56 -26.09
C ALA A 35 -8.05 4.50 -26.73
N GLY A 36 -7.72 3.35 -27.34
CA GLY A 36 -6.43 3.14 -28.03
C GLY A 36 -5.19 3.09 -27.13
N CYS A 37 -5.35 2.98 -25.79
CA CYS A 37 -4.23 2.98 -24.84
C CYS A 37 -4.23 1.72 -23.97
N THR A 38 -3.06 1.06 -23.87
CA THR A 38 -2.81 -0.12 -23.02
C THR A 38 -1.65 0.09 -22.04
N ALA A 39 -1.30 1.34 -21.73
CA ALA A 39 -0.11 1.67 -20.95
C ALA A 39 -0.19 1.27 -19.48
N CYS A 40 -1.39 1.23 -18.90
CA CYS A 40 -1.58 0.87 -17.48
C CYS A 40 -1.64 -0.66 -17.30
N VAL A 41 -0.53 -1.25 -16.86
CA VAL A 41 -0.42 -2.69 -16.60
C VAL A 41 -0.61 -2.95 -15.11
N SER A 42 -1.60 -3.77 -14.74
CA SER A 42 -1.75 -4.23 -13.36
C SER A 42 -0.65 -5.24 -13.03
N VAL A 43 0.07 -5.01 -11.93
CA VAL A 43 1.23 -5.84 -11.54
C VAL A 43 1.06 -6.42 -10.15
N ARG A 44 1.61 -7.64 -9.99
CA ARG A 44 1.71 -8.34 -8.72
C ARG A 44 3.04 -9.07 -8.60
N VAL A 45 3.51 -9.26 -7.39
CA VAL A 45 4.67 -10.10 -7.08
C VAL A 45 4.18 -11.51 -6.77
N VAL A 46 4.85 -12.52 -7.34
CA VAL A 46 4.66 -13.94 -6.98
C VAL A 46 5.57 -14.24 -5.79
N THR A 47 4.98 -14.54 -4.63
CA THR A 47 5.72 -14.64 -3.37
C THR A 47 6.65 -15.85 -3.29
N ASP A 48 6.21 -17.01 -3.79
CA ASP A 48 7.00 -18.25 -3.74
C ASP A 48 8.27 -18.18 -4.60
N GLY A 49 8.18 -17.52 -5.75
CA GLY A 49 9.30 -17.30 -6.67
C GLY A 49 10.19 -16.12 -6.29
N PHE A 50 9.76 -15.27 -5.37
CA PHE A 50 10.50 -14.07 -5.03
C PHE A 50 11.81 -14.39 -4.30
N ARG A 51 12.92 -13.82 -4.78
CA ARG A 51 14.24 -13.89 -4.14
C ARG A 51 14.80 -12.48 -4.05
N ALA A 52 14.93 -11.98 -2.83
CA ALA A 52 15.52 -10.67 -2.59
C ALA A 52 16.96 -10.61 -3.13
N ASN A 53 17.25 -9.61 -3.96
CA ASN A 53 18.61 -9.34 -4.42
C ASN A 53 19.48 -8.75 -3.30
N ALA A 54 20.77 -8.52 -3.55
CA ALA A 54 21.72 -8.03 -2.54
C ALA A 54 21.30 -6.66 -1.96
N THR A 55 20.80 -5.75 -2.81
CA THR A 55 20.34 -4.43 -2.39
C THR A 55 19.09 -4.54 -1.50
N GLN A 56 18.14 -5.37 -1.88
CA GLN A 56 16.92 -5.61 -1.11
C GLN A 56 17.24 -6.26 0.25
N ARG A 57 18.15 -7.24 0.31
CA ARG A 57 18.60 -7.82 1.59
C ARG A 57 19.29 -6.81 2.50
N LYS A 58 20.12 -5.91 1.95
CA LYS A 58 20.73 -4.81 2.72
C LYS A 58 19.65 -3.86 3.25
N LEU A 59 18.64 -3.58 2.44
CA LEU A 59 17.51 -2.74 2.84
C LEU A 59 16.72 -3.37 3.99
N MET A 60 16.36 -4.64 3.89
CA MET A 60 15.67 -5.37 4.97
C MET A 60 16.49 -5.37 6.28
N LYS A 61 17.82 -5.53 6.18
CA LYS A 61 18.69 -5.46 7.36
C LYS A 61 18.74 -4.05 7.96
N ARG A 62 18.75 -3.00 7.13
CA ARG A 62 18.76 -1.59 7.58
C ARG A 62 17.53 -1.25 8.41
N PHE A 63 16.38 -1.79 8.03
CA PHE A 63 15.10 -1.54 8.67
C PHE A 63 14.70 -2.65 9.65
N GLY A 64 15.64 -3.49 10.07
CA GLY A 64 15.38 -4.59 11.02
C GLY A 64 15.02 -4.13 12.43
N ASP A 65 15.21 -2.85 12.74
CA ASP A 65 14.82 -2.21 14.00
C ASP A 65 13.38 -1.66 13.98
N ILE A 66 12.71 -1.61 12.82
CA ILE A 66 11.36 -1.08 12.70
C ILE A 66 10.35 -2.03 13.35
N GLU A 67 9.52 -1.47 14.21
CA GLU A 67 8.34 -2.13 14.75
C GLU A 67 7.19 -2.08 13.75
N VAL A 68 6.64 -3.24 13.37
CA VAL A 68 5.56 -3.33 12.39
C VAL A 68 4.31 -3.92 13.03
N SER A 69 3.20 -3.19 12.96
CA SER A 69 1.91 -3.57 13.54
C SER A 69 0.83 -3.63 12.46
N VAL A 70 -0.03 -4.64 12.54
CA VAL A 70 -1.26 -4.72 11.76
C VAL A 70 -2.40 -4.16 12.61
N CYS A 71 -2.94 -3.05 12.20
CA CYS A 71 -3.97 -2.31 12.92
C CYS A 71 -5.33 -2.44 12.19
N ARG A 72 -6.42 -2.23 12.92
CA ARG A 72 -7.73 -2.02 12.29
C ARG A 72 -7.65 -0.84 11.33
N PRO A 73 -8.48 -0.82 10.28
CA PRO A 73 -8.55 0.31 9.36
C PRO A 73 -9.25 1.49 10.03
N TRP A 74 -8.49 2.20 10.86
CA TRP A 74 -8.91 3.35 11.62
C TRP A 74 -7.96 4.52 11.36
N ALA A 75 -8.50 5.67 10.99
CA ALA A 75 -7.74 6.87 10.75
C ALA A 75 -7.27 7.51 12.07
N THR A 76 -6.03 7.99 12.08
CA THR A 76 -5.48 8.72 13.22
C THR A 76 -4.82 10.02 12.76
N ASP A 77 -4.80 11.03 13.63
CA ASP A 77 -4.14 12.32 13.37
C ASP A 77 -2.65 12.14 13.01
N GLU A 78 -1.97 11.14 13.62
CA GLU A 78 -0.57 10.88 13.35
C GLU A 78 -0.39 10.34 11.93
N GLN A 79 -1.25 9.43 11.49
CA GLN A 79 -1.25 8.91 10.11
C GLN A 79 -1.55 10.02 9.11
N PHE A 80 -2.55 10.86 9.39
CA PHE A 80 -2.91 11.98 8.50
C PHE A 80 -1.79 13.01 8.39
N ARG A 81 -1.15 13.40 9.49
CA ARG A 81 0.02 14.30 9.46
C ARG A 81 1.16 13.71 8.62
N LEU A 82 1.43 12.41 8.75
CA LEU A 82 2.45 11.73 7.93
C LEU A 82 2.06 11.70 6.44
N LEU A 83 0.78 11.41 6.13
CA LEU A 83 0.26 11.45 4.76
C LEU A 83 0.44 12.83 4.14
N ARG A 84 0.06 13.91 4.84
CA ARG A 84 0.21 15.28 4.33
C ARG A 84 1.67 15.63 4.01
N ARG A 85 2.61 15.26 4.90
CA ARG A 85 4.05 15.43 4.64
C ARG A 85 4.50 14.65 3.41
N TYR A 86 4.08 13.39 3.30
CA TYR A 86 4.36 12.55 2.14
C TYR A 86 3.84 13.15 0.84
N LEU A 87 2.58 13.61 0.82
CA LEU A 87 1.97 14.22 -0.36
C LEU A 87 2.70 15.50 -0.79
N ALA A 88 3.06 16.36 0.16
CA ALA A 88 3.80 17.59 -0.11
C ALA A 88 5.16 17.33 -0.79
N VAL A 89 5.86 16.27 -0.39
CA VAL A 89 7.18 15.91 -0.94
C VAL A 89 7.06 15.15 -2.27
N ARG A 90 6.16 14.16 -2.34
CA ARG A 90 6.13 13.21 -3.46
C ARG A 90 5.08 13.51 -4.50
N HIS A 91 4.00 14.20 -4.14
CA HIS A 91 2.83 14.42 -4.98
C HIS A 91 2.19 15.81 -4.80
N PRO A 92 2.97 16.92 -4.85
CA PRO A 92 2.46 18.26 -4.52
C PRO A 92 1.33 18.74 -5.42
N SER A 93 1.22 18.18 -6.63
CA SER A 93 0.16 18.47 -7.61
C SER A 93 -0.72 17.25 -7.93
N GLY A 94 -0.68 16.21 -7.08
CA GLY A 94 -1.49 15.01 -7.25
C GLY A 94 -2.96 15.23 -6.84
N GLY A 95 -3.85 14.37 -7.30
CA GLY A 95 -5.29 14.45 -6.97
C GLY A 95 -5.62 14.38 -5.47
N MET A 96 -4.70 13.88 -4.64
CA MET A 96 -4.85 13.80 -3.19
C MET A 96 -4.19 14.98 -2.44
N ALA A 97 -3.60 15.96 -3.14
CA ALA A 97 -2.89 17.08 -2.49
C ALA A 97 -3.79 17.95 -1.62
N GLY A 98 -5.09 18.00 -1.92
CA GLY A 98 -6.11 18.74 -1.17
C GLY A 98 -6.93 17.89 -0.19
N MET A 99 -6.54 16.61 0.02
CA MET A 99 -7.23 15.70 0.95
C MET A 99 -7.22 16.27 2.38
N ASP A 100 -8.38 16.31 3.01
CA ASP A 100 -8.54 16.68 4.41
C ASP A 100 -8.62 15.44 5.32
N GLU A 101 -8.89 15.65 6.61
CA GLU A 101 -8.97 14.56 7.59
C GLU A 101 -10.18 13.65 7.36
N ASP A 102 -11.30 14.22 6.95
CA ASP A 102 -12.52 13.47 6.67
C ASP A 102 -12.35 12.59 5.42
N ASP A 103 -11.76 13.13 4.36
CA ASP A 103 -11.39 12.38 3.15
C ASP A 103 -10.45 11.20 3.48
N TYR A 104 -9.49 11.42 4.40
CA TYR A 104 -8.58 10.37 4.83
C TYR A 104 -9.30 9.31 5.65
N ALA A 105 -10.16 9.71 6.58
CA ALA A 105 -10.97 8.79 7.37
C ALA A 105 -11.88 7.95 6.46
N ASP A 106 -12.56 8.57 5.51
CA ASP A 106 -13.38 7.87 4.52
C ASP A 106 -12.56 6.84 3.71
N MET A 107 -11.35 7.20 3.30
CA MET A 107 -10.48 6.28 2.55
C MET A 107 -10.07 5.06 3.38
N VAL A 108 -9.83 5.22 4.68
CA VAL A 108 -9.31 4.18 5.56
C VAL A 108 -10.44 3.33 6.15
N GLU A 109 -11.49 3.97 6.66
CA GLU A 109 -12.50 3.33 7.51
C GLU A 109 -13.67 2.74 6.72
N HIS A 110 -14.03 3.36 5.58
CA HIS A 110 -15.15 2.92 4.76
C HIS A 110 -14.70 1.91 3.67
N SER A 111 -14.22 0.75 4.10
CA SER A 111 -13.85 -0.33 3.18
C SER A 111 -14.97 -1.37 3.06
N PRO A 112 -15.42 -1.71 1.83
CA PRO A 112 -16.39 -2.77 1.60
C PRO A 112 -15.79 -4.18 1.68
N VAL A 113 -14.47 -4.29 1.94
CA VAL A 113 -13.72 -5.55 1.98
C VAL A 113 -12.84 -5.61 3.22
N GLU A 114 -12.27 -6.79 3.51
CA GLU A 114 -11.36 -6.97 4.62
C GLU A 114 -10.08 -6.14 4.41
N SER A 115 -9.93 -5.09 5.20
CA SER A 115 -8.82 -4.14 5.14
C SER A 115 -8.12 -3.99 6.48
N SER A 116 -6.86 -3.59 6.44
CA SER A 116 -6.06 -3.24 7.60
C SER A 116 -5.11 -2.09 7.28
N VAL A 117 -4.66 -1.37 8.29
CA VAL A 117 -3.53 -0.44 8.18
C VAL A 117 -2.31 -1.11 8.79
N ILE A 118 -1.26 -1.30 7.98
CA ILE A 118 0.03 -1.76 8.47
C ILE A 118 0.88 -0.54 8.79
N GLU A 119 1.22 -0.35 10.08
CA GLU A 119 2.04 0.74 10.55
C GLU A 119 3.50 0.30 10.74
N TYR A 120 4.41 1.19 10.37
CA TYR A 120 5.86 1.05 10.47
C TYR A 120 6.38 2.13 11.39
N ARG A 121 6.94 1.77 12.54
CA ARG A 121 7.36 2.71 13.58
C ARG A 121 8.85 2.59 13.89
N ALA A 122 9.43 3.69 14.32
CA ALA A 122 10.72 3.65 14.99
C ALA A 122 10.64 2.75 16.23
N PRO A 123 11.78 2.20 16.70
CA PRO A 123 11.79 1.43 17.94
C PRO A 123 11.21 2.23 19.10
N SER A 124 10.46 1.53 19.96
CA SER A 124 9.99 2.08 21.23
C SER A 124 11.19 2.35 22.15
N ILE A 125 11.16 3.49 22.84
CA ILE A 125 12.22 3.91 23.79
C ILE A 125 11.56 4.15 25.14
N ASP A 126 12.09 3.56 26.19
CA ASP A 126 11.61 3.71 27.58
C ASP A 126 10.11 3.42 27.76
N GLY A 127 9.57 2.52 26.94
CA GLY A 127 8.15 2.16 26.95
C GLY A 127 7.25 3.11 26.18
N GLU A 128 7.77 4.19 25.63
CA GLU A 128 7.05 5.08 24.74
C GLU A 128 7.08 4.57 23.30
N ARG A 129 5.91 4.58 22.66
CA ARG A 129 5.74 4.14 21.27
C ARG A 129 6.56 5.01 20.32
N GLY A 130 7.36 4.38 19.48
CA GLY A 130 8.19 5.09 18.51
C GLY A 130 7.37 5.86 17.46
N ALA A 131 7.97 6.90 16.87
CA ALA A 131 7.35 7.73 15.85
C ALA A 131 6.88 6.90 14.65
N LEU A 132 5.73 7.24 14.07
CA LEU A 132 5.22 6.65 12.84
C LEU A 132 6.08 7.08 11.65
N LEU A 133 6.71 6.11 11.00
CA LEU A 133 7.59 6.30 9.84
C LEU A 133 6.89 5.97 8.52
N GLY A 134 5.90 5.10 8.53
CA GLY A 134 5.14 4.72 7.36
C GLY A 134 3.85 4.01 7.71
N ALA A 135 2.90 4.02 6.77
CA ALA A 135 1.67 3.25 6.85
C ALA A 135 1.26 2.75 5.46
N CYS A 136 0.55 1.63 5.44
CA CYS A 136 -0.02 1.08 4.22
C CYS A 136 -1.44 0.58 4.48
N LEU A 137 -2.42 1.16 3.80
CA LEU A 137 -3.76 0.57 3.70
C LEU A 137 -3.66 -0.66 2.80
N THR A 138 -4.04 -1.80 3.33
CA THR A 138 -3.86 -3.10 2.70
C THR A 138 -5.14 -3.91 2.77
N ASP A 139 -5.59 -4.43 1.63
CA ASP A 139 -6.70 -5.37 1.60
C ASP A 139 -6.20 -6.81 1.65
N ARG A 140 -6.91 -7.63 2.39
CA ARG A 140 -6.77 -9.08 2.34
C ARG A 140 -7.63 -9.62 1.22
N GLN A 141 -7.01 -10.25 0.23
CA GLN A 141 -7.70 -11.00 -0.84
C GLN A 141 -7.52 -12.51 -0.62
N ALA A 142 -8.38 -13.33 -1.20
CA ALA A 142 -8.30 -14.78 -1.09
C ALA A 142 -6.94 -15.35 -1.51
N ASP A 143 -6.26 -14.69 -2.45
CA ASP A 143 -4.99 -15.15 -3.01
C ASP A 143 -3.82 -14.16 -2.80
N GLY A 144 -3.99 -13.12 -1.99
CA GLY A 144 -2.90 -12.16 -1.82
C GLY A 144 -3.18 -10.99 -0.87
N LEU A 145 -2.17 -10.16 -0.71
CA LEU A 145 -2.28 -8.85 -0.10
C LEU A 145 -2.30 -7.79 -1.20
N SER A 146 -3.26 -6.88 -1.15
CA SER A 146 -3.35 -5.77 -2.09
C SER A 146 -2.97 -4.46 -1.40
N MET A 147 -1.84 -3.88 -1.80
CA MET A 147 -1.39 -2.58 -1.29
C MET A 147 -2.20 -1.48 -1.96
N ILE A 148 -3.19 -0.93 -1.24
CA ILE A 148 -4.10 0.09 -1.75
C ILE A 148 -3.41 1.45 -1.81
N TYR A 149 -2.88 1.89 -0.68
CA TYR A 149 -2.14 3.13 -0.59
C TYR A 149 -1.07 3.06 0.51
N SER A 150 0.14 3.46 0.17
CA SER A 150 1.25 3.54 1.13
C SER A 150 1.86 4.93 1.15
N PHE A 151 2.15 5.42 2.34
CA PHE A 151 2.82 6.68 2.56
C PHE A 151 3.85 6.54 3.69
N PHE A 152 4.88 7.38 3.68
CA PHE A 152 5.99 7.25 4.59
C PHE A 152 6.76 8.58 4.73
N ALA A 153 7.64 8.70 5.70
CA ALA A 153 8.51 9.84 5.91
C ALA A 153 9.51 9.97 4.74
N ALA A 154 9.03 10.57 3.64
CA ALA A 154 9.79 10.70 2.39
C ALA A 154 10.86 11.79 2.45
N ASP A 155 10.81 12.65 3.45
CA ASP A 155 11.75 13.71 3.81
C ASP A 155 12.81 13.25 4.82
N ASP A 156 12.75 12.03 5.30
CA ASP A 156 13.78 11.46 6.19
C ASP A 156 14.96 10.91 5.35
N GLU A 157 15.95 11.74 5.15
CA GLU A 157 17.17 11.36 4.43
C GLU A 157 18.04 10.33 5.19
N THR A 158 17.82 10.14 6.48
CA THR A 158 18.57 9.18 7.29
C THR A 158 18.11 7.74 7.05
N ARG A 159 16.87 7.55 6.56
CA ARG A 159 16.25 6.26 6.30
C ARG A 159 15.76 6.09 4.84
N PRO A 160 16.65 6.23 3.85
CA PRO A 160 16.26 6.13 2.44
C PRO A 160 15.82 4.69 2.10
N GLY A 161 14.72 4.59 1.32
CA GLY A 161 14.25 3.32 0.80
C GLY A 161 13.09 2.70 1.59
N LEU A 162 12.50 3.41 2.57
CA LEU A 162 11.39 2.91 3.38
C LEU A 162 10.20 2.41 2.53
N GLY A 163 9.83 3.11 1.45
CA GLY A 163 8.78 2.66 0.55
C GLY A 163 9.05 1.29 -0.08
N ASN A 164 10.31 1.01 -0.43
CA ASN A 164 10.70 -0.31 -0.94
C ASN A 164 10.70 -1.37 0.18
N PHE A 165 11.10 -0.98 1.40
CA PHE A 165 11.02 -1.87 2.56
C PHE A 165 9.58 -2.29 2.86
N ILE A 166 8.62 -1.35 2.82
CA ILE A 166 7.19 -1.64 2.98
C ILE A 166 6.72 -2.72 1.99
N ILE A 167 7.15 -2.65 0.72
CA ILE A 167 6.82 -3.69 -0.28
C ILE A 167 7.46 -5.04 0.09
N LEU A 168 8.73 -5.05 0.50
CA LEU A 168 9.43 -6.28 0.88
C LEU A 168 8.81 -6.94 2.11
N ASP A 169 8.36 -6.14 3.08
CA ASP A 169 7.63 -6.62 4.25
C ASP A 169 6.27 -7.25 3.85
N HIS A 170 5.52 -6.61 2.94
CA HIS A 170 4.28 -7.21 2.41
C HIS A 170 4.53 -8.55 1.70
N ILE A 171 5.62 -8.67 0.94
CA ILE A 171 6.00 -9.94 0.30
C ILE A 171 6.31 -11.01 1.36
N ALA A 172 7.06 -10.64 2.41
CA ALA A 172 7.37 -11.56 3.51
C ALA A 172 6.11 -11.99 4.26
N ARG A 173 5.19 -11.06 4.55
CA ARG A 173 3.90 -11.33 5.21
C ARG A 173 2.99 -12.22 4.38
N ALA A 174 2.82 -11.89 3.10
CA ALA A 174 2.02 -12.70 2.20
C ALA A 174 2.56 -14.13 2.13
N ARG A 175 3.87 -14.30 2.00
CA ARG A 175 4.52 -15.61 1.98
C ARG A 175 4.34 -16.37 3.30
N ALA A 176 4.51 -15.71 4.44
CA ALA A 176 4.29 -16.32 5.76
C ALA A 176 2.83 -16.74 5.97
N GLY A 177 1.88 -16.01 5.38
CA GLY A 177 0.45 -16.33 5.38
C GLY A 177 0.02 -17.33 4.29
N GLY A 178 0.95 -17.91 3.51
CA GLY A 178 0.64 -18.84 2.43
C GLY A 178 -0.05 -18.19 1.23
N LEU A 179 0.03 -16.88 1.09
CA LEU A 179 -0.60 -16.12 0.00
C LEU A 179 0.35 -16.00 -1.19
N PRO A 180 -0.06 -16.44 -2.39
CA PRO A 180 0.81 -16.47 -3.56
C PRO A 180 1.15 -15.08 -4.13
N TYR A 181 0.39 -14.01 -3.79
CA TYR A 181 0.57 -12.73 -4.45
C TYR A 181 0.62 -11.52 -3.50
N VAL A 182 1.39 -10.50 -3.93
CA VAL A 182 1.26 -9.11 -3.44
C VAL A 182 0.93 -8.22 -4.64
N TYR A 183 -0.21 -7.58 -4.62
CA TYR A 183 -0.69 -6.69 -5.67
C TYR A 183 -0.18 -5.27 -5.43
N LEU A 184 0.49 -4.68 -6.44
CA LEU A 184 1.13 -3.37 -6.34
C LEU A 184 0.39 -2.25 -7.09
N GLY A 185 -0.79 -2.54 -7.63
CA GLY A 185 -1.53 -1.60 -8.45
C GLY A 185 -1.03 -1.53 -9.90
N TYR A 186 -1.19 -0.38 -10.55
CA TYR A 186 -0.78 -0.20 -11.94
C TYR A 186 0.67 0.22 -12.08
N TRP A 187 1.29 -0.25 -13.14
CA TRP A 187 2.59 0.18 -13.64
C TRP A 187 2.43 0.79 -15.03
N VAL A 188 3.14 1.88 -15.28
CA VAL A 188 3.16 2.54 -16.58
C VAL A 188 4.61 2.65 -17.06
N LYS A 189 4.89 2.10 -18.22
CA LYS A 189 6.24 2.13 -18.82
C LYS A 189 6.71 3.59 -18.99
N GLY A 190 7.93 3.86 -18.55
CA GLY A 190 8.54 5.19 -18.64
C GLY A 190 8.12 6.17 -17.54
N SER A 191 7.23 5.78 -16.63
CA SER A 191 6.91 6.60 -15.46
C SER A 191 8.02 6.50 -14.39
N PRO A 192 8.76 7.59 -14.11
CA PRO A 192 9.83 7.57 -13.11
C PRO A 192 9.31 7.29 -11.69
N ARG A 193 8.03 7.58 -11.44
CA ARG A 193 7.38 7.33 -10.15
C ARG A 193 7.01 5.86 -9.92
N MET A 194 7.11 5.01 -10.95
CA MET A 194 6.70 3.60 -10.90
C MET A 194 7.84 2.63 -11.18
N THR A 195 9.08 3.11 -11.26
CA THR A 195 10.26 2.28 -11.54
C THR A 195 10.58 1.24 -10.48
N TYR A 196 10.05 1.40 -9.28
CA TYR A 196 10.23 0.46 -8.16
C TYR A 196 9.37 -0.81 -8.28
N LYS A 197 8.34 -0.79 -9.11
CA LYS A 197 7.46 -1.93 -9.37
C LYS A 197 8.10 -2.84 -10.42
#